data_0b592438583a389f2a0c663fb0689eb5
#
_entry.id   0b592438583a389f2a0c663fb0689eb5
#
_cell.length_a   1.000
_cell.length_b   1.000
_cell.length_c   1.000
_cell.angle_alpha   90.00
_cell.angle_beta   90.00
_cell.angle_gamma   90.00
#
_symmetry.space_group_name_H-M   'P 1'
#
loop_
_entity.id
_entity.type
_entity.pdbx_description
1 polymer ?
#
loop_
_entity_poly.entity_id
_entity_poly.type
_entity_poly.pdbx_seq_one_letter_code
_entity_poly.pdbx_strand_id
1 'polypeptide(L)'
;TKAQAAIWQRMQDALGEVNAETILAAGVSKLQGFGMTFRKAEYITGFAEKVHTGIFDLDAVEHMRDEDAIRALSGLKGIGVWTAEMILLFCLQRPDIFSYDDLAIQRGLRMVYHHRKIDRKRFEKYRHRFHPYCSVASLYFWAVAGGAIPEMKDVQARIGGK
;
A
#
# COMPACT_ATOMS: atom_id res chain seq x y z
N THR A 1 -6.41 -3.17 8.77
CA THR A 1 -7.04 -4.29 9.53
C THR A 1 -7.04 -3.97 11.02
N LYS A 2 -7.92 -4.65 11.81
CA LYS A 2 -7.95 -4.51 13.29
C LYS A 2 -6.58 -4.79 13.92
N ALA A 3 -5.84 -5.79 13.40
CA ALA A 3 -4.51 -6.13 13.90
C ALA A 3 -3.48 -5.00 13.66
N GLN A 4 -3.51 -4.37 12.50
CA GLN A 4 -2.63 -3.23 12.20
C GLN A 4 -2.91 -2.04 13.12
N ALA A 5 -4.20 -1.71 13.33
CA ALA A 5 -4.59 -0.64 14.23
C ALA A 5 -4.13 -0.91 15.68
N ALA A 6 -4.26 -2.15 16.16
CA ALA A 6 -3.79 -2.52 17.49
C ALA A 6 -2.27 -2.43 17.65
N ILE A 7 -1.49 -2.81 16.64
CA ILE A 7 -0.03 -2.66 16.63
C ILE A 7 0.35 -1.18 16.68
N TRP A 8 -0.28 -0.38 15.82
CA TRP A 8 -0.04 1.07 15.76
C TRP A 8 -0.34 1.75 17.10
N GLN A 9 -1.49 1.42 17.72
CA GLN A 9 -1.85 1.97 19.03
C GLN A 9 -0.81 1.63 20.10
N ARG A 10 -0.35 0.37 20.16
CA ARG A 10 0.70 -0.04 21.10
C ARG A 10 2.01 0.71 20.87
N MET A 11 2.37 0.98 19.62
CA MET A 11 3.55 1.79 19.30
C MET A 11 3.40 3.21 19.82
N GLN A 12 2.25 3.85 19.58
CA GLN A 12 1.98 5.21 20.06
C GLN A 12 1.98 5.27 21.59
N ASP A 13 1.33 4.32 22.26
CA ASP A 13 1.26 4.27 23.72
C ASP A 13 2.65 4.08 24.38
N ALA A 14 3.54 3.31 23.75
CA ALA A 14 4.84 2.95 24.29
C ALA A 14 5.98 3.89 23.88
N LEU A 15 5.87 4.59 22.75
CA LEU A 15 6.92 5.44 22.20
C LEU A 15 6.55 6.93 22.25
N GLY A 16 5.27 7.26 22.44
CA GLY A 16 4.75 8.61 22.28
C GLY A 16 4.72 9.00 20.82
N GLU A 17 5.66 9.81 20.39
CA GLU A 17 5.85 10.11 18.97
C GLU A 17 6.56 8.94 18.28
N VAL A 18 6.00 8.50 17.12
CA VAL A 18 6.59 7.42 16.32
C VAL A 18 7.40 8.05 15.18
N ASN A 19 8.69 8.21 15.40
CA ASN A 19 9.65 8.75 14.45
C ASN A 19 10.92 7.88 14.38
N ALA A 20 11.89 8.25 13.54
CA ALA A 20 13.10 7.46 13.34
C ALA A 20 13.90 7.28 14.67
N GLU A 21 14.01 8.33 15.46
CA GLU A 21 14.77 8.32 16.71
C GLU A 21 14.14 7.38 17.76
N THR A 22 12.83 7.51 17.98
CA THR A 22 12.10 6.67 18.97
C THR A 22 12.05 5.21 18.53
N ILE A 23 11.98 4.92 17.22
CA ILE A 23 12.08 3.55 16.68
C ILE A 23 13.47 2.96 16.92
N LEU A 24 14.54 3.72 16.68
CA LEU A 24 15.90 3.27 16.92
C LEU A 24 16.17 3.03 18.41
N ALA A 25 15.71 3.94 19.25
CA ALA A 25 15.81 3.80 20.72
C ALA A 25 15.07 2.56 21.26
N ALA A 26 13.92 2.22 20.65
CA ALA A 26 13.15 1.03 21.02
C ALA A 26 13.86 -0.26 20.63
N GLY A 27 14.44 -0.31 19.46
CA GLY A 27 15.11 -1.48 18.90
C GLY A 27 14.17 -2.61 18.46
N VAL A 28 14.73 -3.59 17.75
CA VAL A 28 13.98 -4.68 17.10
C VAL A 28 13.12 -5.48 18.07
N SER A 29 13.66 -5.84 19.25
CA SER A 29 12.95 -6.69 20.22
C SER A 29 11.71 -6.01 20.79
N LYS A 30 11.77 -4.72 21.11
CA LYS A 30 10.61 -3.97 21.61
C LYS A 30 9.55 -3.80 20.52
N LEU A 31 9.96 -3.50 19.28
CA LEU A 31 9.06 -3.42 18.15
C LEU A 31 8.33 -4.74 17.88
N GLN A 32 9.05 -5.86 17.93
CA GLN A 32 8.46 -7.19 17.81
C GLN A 32 7.41 -7.45 18.91
N GLY A 33 7.67 -7.01 20.14
CA GLY A 33 6.75 -7.13 21.27
C GLY A 33 5.39 -6.43 21.04
N PHE A 34 5.29 -5.46 20.13
CA PHE A 34 4.01 -4.83 19.76
C PHE A 34 3.10 -5.73 18.92
N GLY A 35 3.60 -6.90 18.46
CA GLY A 35 2.82 -7.90 17.73
C GLY A 35 3.16 -7.99 16.24
N MET A 36 4.28 -7.46 15.82
CA MET A 36 4.81 -7.67 14.48
C MET A 36 5.83 -8.81 14.45
N THR A 37 6.15 -9.33 13.27
CA THR A 37 7.21 -10.33 13.11
C THR A 37 8.60 -9.69 13.28
N PHE A 38 9.61 -10.44 13.73
CA PHE A 38 11.00 -9.97 13.80
C PHE A 38 11.47 -9.35 12.49
N ARG A 39 11.15 -10.01 11.37
CA ARG A 39 11.50 -9.53 10.03
C ARG A 39 10.91 -8.14 9.72
N LYS A 40 9.68 -7.86 10.16
CA LYS A 40 9.08 -6.52 10.01
C LYS A 40 9.74 -5.50 10.94
N ALA A 41 10.03 -5.89 12.17
CA ALA A 41 10.73 -5.03 13.12
C ALA A 41 12.13 -4.64 12.59
N GLU A 42 12.88 -5.59 12.03
CA GLU A 42 14.17 -5.35 11.38
C GLU A 42 14.05 -4.37 10.20
N TYR A 43 13.03 -4.54 9.34
CA TYR A 43 12.82 -3.65 8.20
C TYR A 43 12.47 -2.22 8.65
N ILE A 44 11.64 -2.08 9.69
CA ILE A 44 11.28 -0.78 10.24
C ILE A 44 12.49 -0.11 10.88
N THR A 45 13.28 -0.84 11.67
CA THR A 45 14.50 -0.32 12.29
C THR A 45 15.54 0.09 11.23
N GLY A 46 15.76 -0.75 10.22
CA GLY A 46 16.70 -0.43 9.13
C GLY A 46 16.24 0.74 8.24
N PHE A 47 14.95 0.95 8.11
CA PHE A 47 14.41 2.15 7.46
C PHE A 47 14.62 3.38 8.33
N ALA A 48 14.29 3.30 9.62
CA ALA A 48 14.52 4.39 10.57
C ALA A 48 15.99 4.82 10.62
N GLU A 49 16.93 3.87 10.54
CA GLU A 49 18.36 4.16 10.48
C GLU A 49 18.74 4.97 9.23
N LYS A 50 18.20 4.59 8.05
CA LYS A 50 18.46 5.32 6.80
C LYS A 50 17.92 6.74 6.83
N VAL A 51 16.75 6.96 7.42
CA VAL A 51 16.16 8.28 7.60
C VAL A 51 16.97 9.09 8.59
N HIS A 52 17.29 8.52 9.75
CA HIS A 52 18.05 9.20 10.82
C HIS A 52 19.46 9.63 10.39
N THR A 53 20.11 8.80 9.56
CA THR A 53 21.46 9.10 9.02
C THR A 53 21.43 9.96 7.76
N GLY A 54 20.26 10.34 7.24
CA GLY A 54 20.14 11.12 6.00
C GLY A 54 20.45 10.34 4.72
N ILE A 55 20.63 9.01 4.80
CA ILE A 55 20.82 8.16 3.61
C ILE A 55 19.54 8.10 2.76
N PHE A 56 18.39 8.23 3.41
CA PHE A 56 17.10 8.30 2.75
C PHE A 56 16.35 9.56 3.20
N ASP A 57 16.09 10.44 2.24
CA ASP A 57 15.40 11.72 2.47
C ASP A 57 13.90 11.56 2.17
N LEU A 58 13.09 11.61 3.23
CA LEU A 58 11.62 11.52 3.13
C LEU A 58 11.01 12.77 2.47
N ASP A 59 11.56 13.94 2.76
CA ASP A 59 11.04 15.20 2.22
C ASP A 59 11.28 15.26 0.70
N ALA A 60 12.42 14.72 0.24
CA ALA A 60 12.70 14.60 -1.18
C ALA A 60 11.67 13.73 -1.91
N VAL A 61 11.16 12.67 -1.28
CA VAL A 61 10.15 11.77 -1.88
C VAL A 61 8.83 12.52 -2.17
N GLU A 62 8.45 13.46 -1.32
CA GLU A 62 7.24 14.28 -1.53
C GLU A 62 7.30 15.11 -2.82
N HIS A 63 8.49 15.47 -3.27
CA HIS A 63 8.72 16.31 -4.45
C HIS A 63 9.05 15.50 -5.71
N MET A 64 9.23 14.18 -5.60
CA MET A 64 9.49 13.32 -6.75
C MET A 64 8.26 13.12 -7.61
N ARG A 65 8.45 12.81 -8.91
CA ARG A 65 7.38 12.24 -9.74
C ARG A 65 7.00 10.86 -9.22
N ASP A 66 5.78 10.42 -9.48
CA ASP A 66 5.24 9.17 -8.93
C ASP A 66 6.13 7.95 -9.24
N GLU A 67 6.62 7.82 -10.49
CA GLU A 67 7.48 6.70 -10.87
C GLU A 67 8.83 6.71 -10.12
N ASP A 68 9.40 7.90 -9.90
CA ASP A 68 10.68 8.06 -9.20
C ASP A 68 10.50 7.79 -7.70
N ALA A 69 9.40 8.27 -7.10
CA ALA A 69 9.05 7.99 -5.70
C ALA A 69 8.78 6.48 -5.47
N ILE A 70 8.05 5.82 -6.36
CA ILE A 70 7.82 4.37 -6.29
C ILE A 70 9.16 3.62 -6.37
N ARG A 71 10.06 4.02 -7.26
CA ARG A 71 11.38 3.40 -7.41
C ARG A 71 12.24 3.60 -6.16
N ALA A 72 12.28 4.81 -5.61
CA ALA A 72 13.03 5.12 -4.39
C ALA A 72 12.51 4.31 -3.19
N LEU A 73 11.20 4.31 -2.96
CA LEU A 73 10.58 3.57 -1.87
C LEU A 73 10.72 2.05 -2.03
N SER A 74 10.50 1.50 -3.23
CA SER A 74 10.61 0.06 -3.48
C SER A 74 12.05 -0.46 -3.46
N GLY A 75 13.05 0.41 -3.50
CA GLY A 75 14.45 0.10 -3.23
C GLY A 75 14.76 -0.16 -1.74
N LEU A 76 13.84 0.16 -0.84
CA LEU A 76 13.97 -0.09 0.59
C LEU A 76 13.60 -1.54 0.92
N LYS A 77 14.39 -2.16 1.79
CA LYS A 77 14.16 -3.55 2.20
C LYS A 77 12.81 -3.70 2.89
N GLY A 78 11.96 -4.57 2.36
CA GLY A 78 10.62 -4.81 2.90
C GLY A 78 9.50 -3.97 2.29
N ILE A 79 9.81 -3.06 1.39
CA ILE A 79 8.84 -2.27 0.63
C ILE A 79 8.85 -2.75 -0.83
N GLY A 80 7.76 -3.38 -1.25
CA GLY A 80 7.54 -3.72 -2.67
C GLY A 80 6.84 -2.59 -3.41
N VAL A 81 6.75 -2.70 -4.74
CA VAL A 81 6.08 -1.72 -5.61
C VAL A 81 4.66 -1.42 -5.13
N TRP A 82 3.85 -2.45 -4.85
CA TRP A 82 2.49 -2.26 -4.31
C TRP A 82 2.48 -1.45 -3.00
N THR A 83 3.40 -1.73 -2.08
CA THR A 83 3.50 -0.97 -0.81
C THR A 83 3.91 0.48 -1.06
N ALA A 84 4.84 0.72 -1.98
CA ALA A 84 5.24 2.07 -2.38
C ALA A 84 4.05 2.85 -2.98
N GLU A 85 3.29 2.23 -3.88
CA GLU A 85 2.07 2.81 -4.44
C GLU A 85 1.04 3.15 -3.36
N MET A 86 0.87 2.28 -2.32
CA MET A 86 -0.03 2.56 -1.19
C MET A 86 0.46 3.73 -0.33
N ILE A 87 1.77 3.89 -0.15
CA ILE A 87 2.35 5.07 0.51
C ILE A 87 2.03 6.34 -0.28
N LEU A 88 2.22 6.33 -1.59
CA LEU A 88 1.88 7.48 -2.43
C LEU A 88 0.39 7.83 -2.34
N LEU A 89 -0.47 6.82 -2.36
CA LEU A 89 -1.92 7.02 -2.35
C LEU A 89 -2.43 7.53 -0.99
N PHE A 90 -2.04 6.87 0.11
CA PHE A 90 -2.61 7.14 1.44
C PHE A 90 -1.82 8.17 2.24
N CYS A 91 -0.49 8.17 2.16
CA CYS A 91 0.34 9.08 2.95
C CYS A 91 0.61 10.38 2.20
N LEU A 92 0.99 10.30 0.92
CA LEU A 92 1.28 11.47 0.10
C LEU A 92 0.06 12.00 -0.67
N GLN A 93 -1.08 11.31 -0.61
CA GLN A 93 -2.35 11.69 -1.23
C GLN A 93 -2.23 12.01 -2.74
N ARG A 94 -1.37 11.27 -3.44
CA ARG A 94 -1.18 11.43 -4.88
C ARG A 94 -2.47 11.08 -5.63
N PRO A 95 -2.91 11.89 -6.59
CA PRO A 95 -4.22 11.74 -7.23
C PRO A 95 -4.30 10.61 -8.26
N ASP A 96 -3.17 10.15 -8.78
CA ASP A 96 -3.14 9.32 -9.99
C ASP A 96 -2.47 7.96 -9.80
N ILE A 97 -2.67 7.33 -8.64
CA ILE A 97 -2.12 6.01 -8.33
C ILE A 97 -3.11 4.90 -8.65
N PHE A 98 -2.67 3.96 -9.51
CA PHE A 98 -3.46 2.78 -9.91
C PHE A 98 -2.57 1.55 -9.96
N SER A 99 -2.68 0.67 -8.97
CA SER A 99 -1.77 -0.47 -8.82
C SER A 99 -2.23 -1.70 -9.62
N TYR A 100 -1.37 -2.18 -10.53
CA TYR A 100 -1.64 -3.40 -11.27
C TYR A 100 -1.60 -4.65 -10.39
N ASP A 101 -0.71 -4.67 -9.40
CA ASP A 101 -0.51 -5.81 -8.51
C ASP A 101 -1.54 -5.88 -7.37
N ASP A 102 -2.46 -4.90 -7.31
CA ASP A 102 -3.56 -4.91 -6.35
C ASP A 102 -4.70 -5.82 -6.81
N LEU A 103 -4.83 -6.95 -6.09
CA LEU A 103 -5.84 -7.97 -6.41
C LEU A 103 -7.28 -7.46 -6.26
N ALA A 104 -7.52 -6.51 -5.36
CA ALA A 104 -8.85 -5.97 -5.14
C ALA A 104 -9.22 -4.99 -6.25
N ILE A 105 -8.29 -4.16 -6.73
CA ILE A 105 -8.50 -3.33 -7.92
C ILE A 105 -8.77 -4.21 -9.14
N GLN A 106 -7.98 -5.26 -9.37
CA GLN A 106 -8.22 -6.18 -10.47
C GLN A 106 -9.59 -6.88 -10.36
N ARG A 107 -9.97 -7.28 -9.13
CA ARG A 107 -11.29 -7.85 -8.86
C ARG A 107 -12.41 -6.86 -9.14
N GLY A 108 -12.31 -5.63 -8.66
CA GLY A 108 -13.26 -4.57 -8.90
C GLY A 108 -13.43 -4.28 -10.39
N LEU A 109 -12.34 -4.20 -11.15
CA LEU A 109 -12.37 -4.06 -12.61
C LEU A 109 -13.10 -5.23 -13.29
N ARG A 110 -12.86 -6.48 -12.87
CA ARG A 110 -13.61 -7.63 -13.42
C ARG A 110 -15.10 -7.54 -13.14
N MET A 111 -15.46 -7.14 -11.94
CA MET A 111 -16.87 -7.03 -11.51
C MET A 111 -17.60 -5.94 -12.30
N VAL A 112 -17.02 -4.75 -12.39
CA VAL A 112 -17.64 -3.59 -13.05
C VAL A 112 -17.72 -3.76 -14.56
N TYR A 113 -16.67 -4.29 -15.20
CA TYR A 113 -16.58 -4.41 -16.67
C TYR A 113 -16.83 -5.82 -17.20
N HIS A 114 -17.24 -6.75 -16.34
CA HIS A 114 -17.59 -8.13 -16.69
C HIS A 114 -16.47 -8.89 -17.40
N HIS A 115 -15.22 -8.66 -17.00
CA HIS A 115 -14.06 -9.35 -17.55
C HIS A 115 -13.72 -10.62 -16.76
N ARG A 116 -13.32 -11.69 -17.44
CA ARG A 116 -12.78 -12.89 -16.81
C ARG A 116 -11.38 -12.67 -16.24
N LYS A 117 -10.57 -11.84 -16.92
CA LYS A 117 -9.20 -11.54 -16.55
C LYS A 117 -8.87 -10.09 -16.91
N ILE A 118 -8.10 -9.44 -16.08
CA ILE A 118 -7.46 -8.16 -16.36
C ILE A 118 -5.99 -8.42 -16.65
N ASP A 119 -5.61 -8.40 -17.92
CA ASP A 119 -4.22 -8.40 -18.36
C ASP A 119 -3.64 -6.96 -18.32
N ARG A 120 -2.32 -6.84 -18.47
CA ARG A 120 -1.65 -5.53 -18.43
C ARG A 120 -2.22 -4.55 -19.45
N LYS A 121 -2.50 -5.00 -20.67
CA LYS A 121 -3.05 -4.14 -21.72
C LYS A 121 -4.43 -3.56 -21.37
N ARG A 122 -5.32 -4.39 -20.81
CA ARG A 122 -6.63 -3.94 -20.33
C ARG A 122 -6.49 -3.00 -19.12
N PHE A 123 -5.61 -3.32 -18.20
CA PHE A 123 -5.35 -2.48 -17.05
C PHE A 123 -4.89 -1.08 -17.47
N GLU A 124 -3.92 -0.97 -18.38
CA GLU A 124 -3.43 0.32 -18.88
C GLU A 124 -4.52 1.11 -19.60
N LYS A 125 -5.44 0.43 -20.33
CA LYS A 125 -6.61 1.08 -20.93
C LYS A 125 -7.49 1.73 -19.86
N TYR A 126 -7.72 1.06 -18.73
CA TYR A 126 -8.51 1.62 -17.63
C TYR A 126 -7.74 2.70 -16.89
N ARG A 127 -6.45 2.51 -16.62
CA ARG A 127 -5.59 3.54 -16.07
C ARG A 127 -5.68 4.85 -16.88
N HIS A 128 -5.57 4.76 -18.19
CA HIS A 128 -5.71 5.91 -19.11
C HIS A 128 -7.09 6.58 -19.00
N ARG A 129 -8.14 5.77 -18.82
CA ARG A 129 -9.51 6.28 -18.68
C ARG A 129 -9.73 7.08 -17.40
N PHE A 130 -9.08 6.68 -16.31
CA PHE A 130 -9.26 7.31 -15.01
C PHE A 130 -8.24 8.40 -14.73
N HIS A 131 -7.18 8.48 -15.53
CA HIS A 131 -6.20 9.57 -15.43
C HIS A 131 -6.90 10.93 -15.56
N PRO A 132 -6.60 11.93 -14.72
CA PRO A 132 -5.57 11.96 -13.65
C PRO A 132 -6.13 11.63 -12.25
N TYR A 133 -7.21 10.87 -12.14
CA TYR A 133 -7.90 10.58 -10.87
C TYR A 133 -7.89 9.08 -10.51
N CYS A 134 -6.84 8.37 -10.87
CA CYS A 134 -6.71 6.93 -10.64
C CYS A 134 -6.80 6.54 -9.17
N SER A 135 -6.35 7.38 -8.24
CA SER A 135 -6.46 7.12 -6.80
C SER A 135 -7.92 7.06 -6.33
N VAL A 136 -8.75 7.98 -6.82
CA VAL A 136 -10.20 7.94 -6.54
C VAL A 136 -10.83 6.68 -7.13
N ALA A 137 -10.47 6.34 -8.38
CA ALA A 137 -10.94 5.10 -9.02
C ALA A 137 -10.53 3.86 -8.21
N SER A 138 -9.31 3.82 -7.66
CA SER A 138 -8.83 2.73 -6.79
C SER A 138 -9.73 2.54 -5.57
N LEU A 139 -10.13 3.62 -4.90
CA LEU A 139 -11.05 3.56 -3.74
C LEU A 139 -12.41 2.96 -4.12
N TYR A 140 -12.96 3.35 -5.26
CA TYR A 140 -14.22 2.78 -5.74
C TYR A 140 -14.09 1.30 -6.10
N PHE A 141 -13.00 0.88 -6.75
CA PHE A 141 -12.79 -0.53 -7.07
C PHE A 141 -12.59 -1.38 -5.82
N TRP A 142 -11.92 -0.87 -4.79
CA TRP A 142 -11.85 -1.54 -3.49
C TRP A 142 -13.21 -1.69 -2.84
N ALA A 143 -14.03 -0.66 -2.85
CA ALA A 143 -15.39 -0.72 -2.31
C ALA A 143 -16.24 -1.76 -3.04
N VAL A 144 -16.22 -1.77 -4.37
CA VAL A 144 -16.92 -2.77 -5.19
C VAL A 144 -16.39 -4.18 -4.91
N ALA A 145 -15.07 -4.38 -4.90
CA ALA A 145 -14.46 -5.67 -4.57
C ALA A 145 -14.78 -6.14 -3.16
N GLY A 146 -14.98 -5.20 -2.22
CA GLY A 146 -15.39 -5.44 -0.84
C GLY A 146 -16.89 -5.75 -0.66
N GLY A 147 -17.68 -5.65 -1.73
CA GLY A 147 -19.11 -5.97 -1.70
C GLY A 147 -20.04 -4.77 -1.46
N ALA A 148 -19.59 -3.54 -1.66
CA ALA A 148 -20.42 -2.34 -1.54
C ALA A 148 -21.64 -2.35 -2.47
N ILE A 149 -21.59 -3.12 -3.56
CA ILE A 149 -22.69 -3.32 -4.50
C ILE A 149 -22.99 -4.82 -4.57
N PRO A 150 -24.01 -5.29 -3.83
CA PRO A 150 -24.28 -6.73 -3.67
C PRO A 150 -24.58 -7.48 -4.97
N GLU A 151 -25.16 -6.78 -5.96
CA GLU A 151 -25.52 -7.32 -7.28
C GLU A 151 -24.30 -7.59 -8.16
N MET A 152 -23.21 -6.85 -7.96
CA MET A 152 -21.97 -7.05 -8.70
C MET A 152 -21.24 -8.29 -8.19
N LYS A 153 -21.07 -9.30 -9.05
CA LYS A 153 -20.37 -10.54 -8.74
C LYS A 153 -19.08 -10.65 -9.57
N ASP A 154 -18.03 -11.20 -8.94
CA ASP A 154 -16.82 -11.53 -9.70
C ASP A 154 -17.10 -12.70 -10.65
N VAL A 155 -16.88 -12.49 -11.92
CA VAL A 155 -17.11 -13.51 -12.97
C VAL A 155 -16.21 -14.74 -12.78
N GLN A 156 -15.04 -14.58 -12.15
CA GLN A 156 -14.14 -15.70 -11.81
C GLN A 156 -14.72 -16.62 -10.72
N ALA A 157 -15.50 -16.11 -9.79
CA ALA A 157 -16.09 -16.89 -8.72
C ALA A 157 -17.14 -17.92 -9.20
N ARG A 158 -17.67 -17.76 -10.43
CA ARG A 158 -18.66 -18.68 -11.02
C ARG A 158 -18.04 -19.96 -11.59
N ILE A 159 -16.72 -20.06 -11.71
CA ILE A 159 -16.03 -21.22 -12.31
C ILE A 159 -15.47 -22.18 -11.25
N GLY A 160 -15.34 -21.76 -9.99
CA GLY A 160 -14.85 -22.58 -8.87
C GLY A 160 -15.92 -23.30 -8.06
N GLY A 161 -17.19 -23.19 -8.41
CA GLY A 161 -18.30 -23.83 -7.75
C GLY A 161 -18.88 -24.99 -8.59
N LYS A 162 -18.14 -26.10 -8.66
CA LYS A 162 -18.69 -27.44 -8.98
C LYS A 162 -18.19 -28.43 -7.96
#